data_42f6d57823908c53cd5c46540b166903
#
_entry.id   42f6d57823908c53cd5c46540b166903
#
_cell.length_a   1.000
_cell.length_b   1.000
_cell.length_c   1.000
_cell.angle_alpha   90.00
_cell.angle_beta   90.00
_cell.angle_gamma   90.00
#
_symmetry.space_group_name_H-M   'P 1'
#
loop_
_entity.id
_entity.type
_entity.pdbx_description
1 polymer ?
#
loop_
_entity_poly.entity_id
_entity_poly.type
_entity_poly.pdbx_seq_one_letter_code
_entity_poly.pdbx_strand_id
1 'polypeptide(L)'
;MLDALESPDAATLHRRLAALDPAGYNGFHLAYADGTSAGVTWSDGSTLRQERLSPGVHVLTEQSLGGGDDGARRRLIQKRVPSDEVLDIEGWLGLLSVHGPEPRAGTCVHADAIGYGTRSAFVMHRASSAAASRCAWTDARPCTTPAGDGTALLRTVGRW
;
A
#
# COMPACT_ATOMS: atom_id res chain seq x y z
N MET A 1 -11.06 13.29 5.20
CA MET A 1 -10.56 12.09 4.47
C MET A 1 -11.64 11.47 3.57
N LEU A 2 -12.92 11.43 3.98
CA LEU A 2 -14.01 10.91 3.14
C LEU A 2 -14.15 11.66 1.80
N ASP A 3 -13.91 12.96 1.79
CA ASP A 3 -13.95 13.78 0.56
C ASP A 3 -12.92 13.37 -0.50
N ALA A 4 -11.86 12.66 -0.11
CA ALA A 4 -10.87 12.13 -1.05
C ALA A 4 -11.49 11.10 -2.00
N LEU A 5 -12.42 10.28 -1.49
CA LEU A 5 -13.12 9.25 -2.27
C LEU A 5 -14.12 9.84 -3.29
N GLU A 6 -14.47 11.12 -3.14
CA GLU A 6 -15.36 11.84 -4.05
C GLU A 6 -14.61 12.49 -5.22
N SER A 7 -13.27 12.42 -5.23
CA SER A 7 -12.48 12.94 -6.34
C SER A 7 -12.70 12.12 -7.60
N PRO A 8 -12.92 12.75 -8.76
CA PRO A 8 -13.23 12.04 -10.00
C PRO A 8 -12.04 11.23 -10.53
N ASP A 9 -10.82 11.67 -10.23
CA ASP A 9 -9.57 11.04 -10.68
C ASP A 9 -8.41 11.32 -9.71
N ALA A 10 -7.32 10.55 -9.84
CA ALA A 10 -6.15 10.66 -9.00
C ALA A 10 -5.41 12.01 -9.17
N ALA A 11 -5.40 12.59 -10.36
CA ALA A 11 -4.76 13.88 -10.60
C ALA A 11 -5.50 15.03 -9.90
N THR A 12 -6.84 15.00 -9.91
CA THR A 12 -7.67 15.96 -9.17
C THR A 12 -7.50 15.79 -7.68
N LEU A 13 -7.48 14.55 -7.18
CA LEU A 13 -7.19 14.28 -5.77
C LEU A 13 -5.82 14.82 -5.37
N HIS A 14 -4.79 14.58 -6.17
CA HIS A 14 -3.43 15.09 -5.93
C HIS A 14 -3.42 16.62 -5.74
N ARG A 15 -4.11 17.36 -6.62
CA ARG A 15 -4.22 18.84 -6.49
C ARG A 15 -4.99 19.27 -5.23
N ARG A 16 -6.08 18.58 -4.90
CA ARG A 16 -6.89 18.87 -3.70
C ARG A 16 -6.08 18.65 -2.42
N LEU A 17 -5.34 17.55 -2.35
CA LEU A 17 -4.50 17.23 -1.21
C LEU A 17 -3.36 18.24 -1.01
N ALA A 18 -2.84 18.85 -2.08
CA ALA A 18 -1.82 19.91 -1.99
C ALA A 18 -2.27 21.15 -1.21
N ALA A 19 -3.57 21.37 -1.13
CA ALA A 19 -4.17 22.52 -0.45
C ALA A 19 -4.55 22.24 1.02
N LEU A 20 -4.28 21.02 1.52
CA LEU A 20 -4.55 20.69 2.93
C LEU A 20 -3.60 21.44 3.86
N ASP A 21 -4.15 21.94 4.95
CA ASP A 21 -3.35 22.37 6.09
C ASP A 21 -2.88 21.14 6.89
N PRO A 22 -1.58 20.82 6.90
CA PRO A 22 -1.09 19.65 7.61
C PRO A 22 -1.37 19.69 9.11
N ALA A 23 -1.44 20.88 9.72
CA ALA A 23 -1.72 21.03 11.15
C ALA A 23 -3.15 20.62 11.55
N GLY A 24 -4.07 20.52 10.58
CA GLY A 24 -5.43 20.04 10.78
C GLY A 24 -5.57 18.53 10.90
N TYR A 25 -4.47 17.77 10.76
CA TYR A 25 -4.48 16.30 10.71
C TYR A 25 -3.34 15.70 11.49
N ASN A 26 -3.56 14.52 12.04
CA ASN A 26 -2.46 13.66 12.48
C ASN A 26 -1.59 13.27 11.28
N GLY A 27 -0.34 12.84 11.53
CA GLY A 27 0.52 12.31 10.49
C GLY A 27 -0.17 11.18 9.71
N PHE A 28 -0.04 11.20 8.38
CA PHE A 28 -0.68 10.21 7.50
C PHE A 28 0.15 9.94 6.24
N HIS A 29 -0.11 8.79 5.65
CA HIS A 29 0.30 8.44 4.29
C HIS A 29 -0.94 8.03 3.49
N LEU A 30 -1.11 8.60 2.32
CA LEU A 30 -2.20 8.31 1.41
C LEU A 30 -1.66 8.04 0.01
N ALA A 31 -1.74 6.79 -0.43
CA ALA A 31 -1.49 6.39 -1.81
C ALA A 31 -2.82 6.35 -2.58
N TYR A 32 -2.82 6.81 -3.80
CA TYR A 32 -3.99 6.85 -4.67
C TYR A 32 -3.58 6.64 -6.13
N ALA A 33 -4.45 5.98 -6.87
CA ALA A 33 -4.24 5.70 -8.28
C ALA A 33 -5.57 5.55 -9.02
N ASP A 34 -5.52 5.80 -10.32
CA ASP A 34 -6.55 5.46 -11.29
C ASP A 34 -5.92 4.76 -12.51
N GLY A 35 -6.64 4.69 -13.64
CA GLY A 35 -6.11 4.06 -14.86
C GLY A 35 -5.02 4.86 -15.58
N THR A 36 -4.75 6.10 -15.18
CA THR A 36 -3.87 7.04 -15.90
C THR A 36 -2.76 7.63 -15.04
N SER A 37 -2.96 7.71 -13.74
CA SER A 37 -2.01 8.34 -12.83
C SER A 37 -2.01 7.71 -11.45
N ALA A 38 -0.89 7.85 -10.76
CA ALA A 38 -0.73 7.45 -9.37
C ALA A 38 0.04 8.52 -8.60
N GLY A 39 -0.20 8.60 -7.30
CA GLY A 39 0.50 9.52 -6.43
C GLY A 39 0.46 9.09 -4.99
N VAL A 40 1.29 9.73 -4.20
CA VAL A 40 1.31 9.62 -2.75
C VAL A 40 1.36 11.00 -2.13
N THR A 41 0.61 11.19 -1.08
CA THR A 41 0.66 12.37 -0.21
C THR A 41 0.91 11.89 1.21
N TRP A 42 1.83 12.54 1.91
CA TRP A 42 2.08 12.23 3.32
C TRP A 42 2.33 13.50 4.13
N SER A 43 2.03 13.43 5.39
CA SER A 43 2.22 14.50 6.35
C SER A 43 2.75 13.93 7.66
N ASP A 44 3.59 14.70 8.34
CA ASP A 44 4.03 14.46 9.72
C ASP A 44 3.21 15.27 10.75
N GLY A 45 2.15 15.94 10.29
CA GLY A 45 1.33 16.87 11.10
C GLY A 45 1.80 18.32 11.03
N SER A 46 2.96 18.60 10.43
CA SER A 46 3.51 19.96 10.28
C SER A 46 3.84 20.28 8.81
N THR A 47 4.28 19.30 8.07
CA THR A 47 4.70 19.44 6.68
C THR A 47 3.93 18.45 5.81
N LEU A 48 3.43 18.94 4.68
CA LEU A 48 2.82 18.13 3.65
C LEU A 48 3.80 17.92 2.50
N ARG A 49 3.90 16.68 2.03
CA ARG A 49 4.72 16.28 0.89
C ARG A 49 3.91 15.46 -0.09
N GLN A 50 4.23 15.60 -1.37
CA GLN A 50 3.56 14.85 -2.43
C GLN A 50 4.56 14.36 -3.47
N GLU A 51 4.26 13.20 -4.04
CA GLU A 51 5.01 12.65 -5.16
C GLU A 51 4.06 12.00 -6.16
N ARG A 52 4.32 12.21 -7.46
CA ARG A 52 3.70 11.47 -8.54
C ARG A 52 4.50 10.20 -8.78
N LEU A 53 3.83 9.07 -8.85
CA LEU A 53 4.45 7.78 -9.04
C LEU A 53 4.49 7.44 -10.54
N SER A 54 5.68 7.13 -11.04
CA SER A 54 5.85 6.52 -12.37
C SER A 54 5.44 5.04 -12.32
N PRO A 55 5.18 4.39 -13.47
CA PRO A 55 5.03 2.94 -13.50
C PRO A 55 6.21 2.24 -12.85
N GLY A 56 5.95 1.24 -12.02
CA GLY A 56 6.98 0.49 -11.30
C GLY A 56 6.55 0.07 -9.89
N VAL A 57 7.48 -0.53 -9.17
CA VAL A 57 7.27 -0.97 -7.79
C VAL A 57 7.67 0.13 -6.82
N HIS A 58 6.71 0.59 -6.03
CA HIS A 58 6.88 1.59 -4.99
C HIS A 58 6.63 0.98 -3.62
N VAL A 59 7.50 1.29 -2.67
CA VAL A 59 7.39 0.83 -1.28
C VAL A 59 7.12 2.02 -0.39
N LEU A 60 5.93 2.06 0.17
CA LEU A 60 5.51 3.07 1.14
C LEU A 60 5.46 2.43 2.52
N THR A 61 6.10 3.06 3.49
CA THR A 61 6.16 2.61 4.88
C THR A 61 5.69 3.73 5.81
N GLU A 62 5.67 3.46 7.11
CA GLU A 62 5.38 4.49 8.12
C GLU A 62 6.35 5.68 8.08
N GLN A 63 7.52 5.52 7.44
CA GLN A 63 8.54 6.56 7.31
C GLN A 63 8.52 7.27 5.95
N SER A 64 7.47 7.07 5.17
CA SER A 64 7.29 7.60 3.83
C SER A 64 7.91 6.76 2.68
N LEU A 65 7.97 7.32 1.49
CA LEU A 65 8.39 6.64 0.27
C LEU A 65 9.91 6.43 0.24
N GLY A 66 10.36 5.32 0.85
CA GLY A 66 11.76 4.90 0.84
C GLY A 66 12.69 5.69 1.74
N GLY A 67 12.15 6.36 2.77
CA GLY A 67 12.93 7.03 3.81
C GLY A 67 13.27 6.12 5.00
N GLY A 68 14.19 6.58 5.85
CA GLY A 68 14.52 5.98 7.15
C GLY A 68 15.16 4.58 7.07
N ASP A 69 14.96 3.80 8.15
CA ASP A 69 15.55 2.46 8.34
C ASP A 69 14.93 1.35 7.48
N ASP A 70 13.97 1.68 6.62
CA ASP A 70 13.30 0.72 5.75
C ASP A 70 14.13 0.21 4.56
N GLY A 71 15.38 0.62 4.47
CA GLY A 71 16.29 0.19 3.40
C GLY A 71 16.41 -1.33 3.25
N ALA A 72 16.36 -2.08 4.35
CA ALA A 72 16.43 -3.54 4.34
C ALA A 72 15.15 -4.14 3.71
N ARG A 73 13.97 -3.68 4.13
CA ARG A 73 12.66 -4.10 3.60
C ARG A 73 12.53 -3.74 2.12
N ARG A 74 12.91 -2.52 1.76
CA ARG A 74 12.91 -2.06 0.37
C ARG A 74 13.79 -2.92 -0.53
N ARG A 75 15.03 -3.21 -0.11
CA ARG A 75 15.94 -4.12 -0.85
C ARG A 75 15.37 -5.53 -0.96
N LEU A 76 14.73 -6.03 0.09
CA LEU A 76 14.08 -7.34 0.08
C LEU A 76 12.99 -7.40 -1.00
N ILE A 77 12.14 -6.39 -1.08
CA ILE A 77 11.06 -6.31 -2.06
C ILE A 77 11.64 -6.16 -3.47
N GLN A 78 12.54 -5.22 -3.69
CA GLN A 78 13.17 -4.98 -4.99
C GLN A 78 13.89 -6.21 -5.55
N LYS A 79 14.51 -7.03 -4.69
CA LYS A 79 15.16 -8.27 -5.09
C LYS A 79 14.16 -9.36 -5.51
N ARG A 80 12.93 -9.32 -5.00
CA ARG A 80 11.92 -10.37 -5.19
C ARG A 80 10.88 -10.02 -6.25
N VAL A 81 10.77 -8.75 -6.62
CA VAL A 81 9.88 -8.27 -7.69
C VAL A 81 10.76 -7.76 -8.81
N PRO A 82 11.00 -8.54 -9.85
CA PRO A 82 11.69 -8.10 -11.05
C PRO A 82 10.96 -6.90 -11.67
N SER A 83 11.72 -5.98 -12.27
CA SER A 83 11.19 -4.71 -12.80
C SER A 83 10.21 -4.89 -13.98
N ASP A 84 10.26 -6.02 -14.63
CA ASP A 84 9.53 -6.38 -15.84
C ASP A 84 8.44 -7.46 -15.62
N GLU A 85 8.32 -7.95 -14.39
CA GLU A 85 7.35 -8.99 -14.04
C GLU A 85 6.23 -8.42 -13.18
N VAL A 86 4.98 -8.70 -13.57
CA VAL A 86 3.79 -8.40 -12.76
C VAL A 86 3.43 -9.64 -11.97
N LEU A 87 3.64 -9.60 -10.67
CA LEU A 87 3.18 -10.67 -9.78
C LEU A 87 1.65 -10.76 -9.81
N ASP A 88 1.14 -11.98 -9.84
CA ASP A 88 -0.27 -12.24 -9.55
C ASP A 88 -0.58 -12.08 -8.04
N ILE A 89 -1.83 -12.31 -7.65
CA ILE A 89 -2.26 -12.19 -6.25
C ILE A 89 -1.47 -13.13 -5.33
N GLU A 90 -1.23 -14.35 -5.77
CA GLU A 90 -0.48 -15.36 -5.00
C GLU A 90 0.98 -14.94 -4.81
N GLY A 91 1.61 -14.44 -5.85
CA GLY A 91 2.97 -13.90 -5.78
C GLY A 91 3.09 -12.73 -4.82
N TRP A 92 2.13 -11.79 -4.83
CA TRP A 92 2.08 -10.68 -3.88
C TRP A 92 1.83 -11.15 -2.44
N LEU A 93 0.92 -12.10 -2.23
CA LEU A 93 0.69 -12.69 -0.89
C LEU A 93 1.95 -13.41 -0.38
N GLY A 94 2.62 -14.15 -1.26
CA GLY A 94 3.91 -14.76 -0.94
C GLY A 94 4.95 -13.73 -0.53
N LEU A 95 5.04 -12.60 -1.25
CA LEU A 95 5.93 -11.50 -0.88
C LEU A 95 5.58 -10.90 0.48
N LEU A 96 4.28 -10.69 0.77
CA LEU A 96 3.82 -10.14 2.05
C LEU A 96 4.04 -11.10 3.23
N SER A 97 4.31 -12.37 2.98
CA SER A 97 4.57 -13.41 3.99
C SER A 97 6.05 -13.56 4.36
N VAL A 98 6.94 -12.78 3.76
CA VAL A 98 8.40 -12.95 3.91
C VAL A 98 8.89 -12.35 5.21
N HIS A 99 9.68 -13.13 5.94
CA HIS A 99 10.45 -12.67 7.10
C HIS A 99 11.82 -12.12 6.65
N GLY A 100 12.30 -11.11 7.34
CA GLY A 100 13.67 -10.61 7.19
C GLY A 100 14.64 -11.25 8.17
N PRO A 101 15.95 -10.96 8.02
CA PRO A 101 16.96 -11.44 8.97
C PRO A 101 16.78 -10.85 10.39
N GLU A 102 16.13 -9.71 10.49
CA GLU A 102 15.73 -9.06 11.74
C GLU A 102 14.20 -9.00 11.84
N PRO A 103 13.63 -8.93 13.06
CA PRO A 103 12.18 -8.98 13.27
C PRO A 103 11.38 -7.95 12.47
N ARG A 104 11.97 -6.78 12.14
CA ARG A 104 11.31 -5.68 11.40
C ARG A 104 11.73 -5.57 9.93
N ALA A 105 12.71 -6.35 9.47
CA ALA A 105 13.27 -6.22 8.13
C ALA A 105 12.43 -6.92 7.04
N GLY A 106 11.48 -7.77 7.42
CA GLY A 106 10.57 -8.47 6.52
C GLY A 106 9.32 -7.67 6.16
N THR A 107 8.54 -8.19 5.23
CA THR A 107 7.18 -7.74 4.94
C THR A 107 6.18 -8.30 5.95
N CYS A 108 6.43 -9.50 6.45
CA CYS A 108 5.72 -10.07 7.60
C CYS A 108 6.59 -9.89 8.86
N VAL A 109 6.19 -8.98 9.72
CA VAL A 109 6.93 -8.60 10.92
C VAL A 109 6.48 -9.43 12.12
N HIS A 110 7.46 -9.98 12.87
CA HIS A 110 7.25 -10.70 14.12
C HIS A 110 8.19 -10.14 15.19
N ALA A 111 7.66 -9.27 16.03
CA ALA A 111 8.36 -8.71 17.18
C ALA A 111 7.52 -8.95 18.45
N ASP A 112 7.19 -10.22 18.69
CA ASP A 112 6.24 -10.68 19.72
C ASP A 112 6.67 -10.27 21.14
N ALA A 113 7.98 -10.20 21.39
CA ALA A 113 8.52 -9.77 22.69
C ALA A 113 8.07 -8.35 23.10
N ILE A 114 7.69 -7.51 22.14
CA ILE A 114 7.19 -6.14 22.37
C ILE A 114 5.74 -5.97 21.92
N GLY A 115 5.03 -7.05 21.65
CA GLY A 115 3.63 -7.02 21.21
C GLY A 115 3.41 -6.37 19.84
N TYR A 116 4.44 -6.30 18.99
CA TYR A 116 4.38 -5.67 17.66
C TYR A 116 4.51 -6.70 16.54
N GLY A 117 3.76 -6.50 15.45
CA GLY A 117 3.85 -7.38 14.29
C GLY A 117 2.77 -7.11 13.24
N THR A 118 2.91 -7.76 12.10
CA THR A 118 1.91 -7.73 11.04
C THR A 118 0.61 -8.37 11.54
N ARG A 119 -0.49 -7.67 11.40
CA ARG A 119 -1.82 -8.09 11.87
C ARG A 119 -2.75 -8.51 10.75
N SER A 120 -2.49 -8.04 9.54
CA SER A 120 -3.28 -8.36 8.36
C SER A 120 -2.45 -8.10 7.11
N ALA A 121 -2.87 -8.67 6.00
CA ALA A 121 -2.36 -8.35 4.67
C ALA A 121 -3.53 -8.19 3.70
N PHE A 122 -3.35 -7.31 2.73
CA PHE A 122 -4.33 -7.07 1.69
C PHE A 122 -3.60 -6.91 0.35
N VAL A 123 -4.08 -7.59 -0.68
CA VAL A 123 -3.61 -7.47 -2.05
C VAL A 123 -4.79 -7.13 -2.94
N MET A 124 -4.65 -6.14 -3.78
CA MET A 124 -5.65 -5.76 -4.76
C MET A 124 -5.00 -5.63 -6.14
N HIS A 125 -5.55 -6.36 -7.11
CA HIS A 125 -5.29 -6.17 -8.52
C HIS A 125 -6.45 -5.40 -9.13
N ARG A 126 -6.22 -4.13 -9.50
CA ARG A 126 -7.18 -3.31 -10.19
C ARG A 126 -7.03 -3.48 -11.69
N ALA A 127 -8.02 -4.07 -12.35
CA ALA A 127 -8.10 -4.18 -13.79
C ALA A 127 -8.91 -3.01 -14.38
N SER A 128 -9.10 -3.00 -15.70
CA SER A 128 -9.92 -1.99 -16.41
C SER A 128 -11.42 -2.09 -16.08
N SER A 129 -11.86 -3.17 -15.47
CA SER A 129 -13.25 -3.35 -15.02
C SER A 129 -13.30 -3.97 -13.63
N ALA A 130 -14.38 -3.69 -12.90
CA ALA A 130 -14.64 -4.31 -11.60
C ALA A 130 -14.73 -5.83 -11.68
N ALA A 131 -15.28 -6.37 -12.77
CA ALA A 131 -15.43 -7.81 -12.96
C ALA A 131 -14.09 -8.54 -13.11
N ALA A 132 -13.09 -7.88 -13.67
CA ALA A 132 -11.73 -8.42 -13.86
C ALA A 132 -10.82 -8.12 -12.67
N SER A 133 -11.19 -7.15 -11.80
CA SER A 133 -10.43 -6.82 -10.60
C SER A 133 -10.56 -7.92 -9.55
N ARG A 134 -9.52 -8.12 -8.77
CA ARG A 134 -9.40 -9.17 -7.75
C ARG A 134 -8.82 -8.57 -6.48
N CYS A 135 -9.21 -9.12 -5.33
CA CYS A 135 -8.47 -8.87 -4.11
C CYS A 135 -8.48 -10.11 -3.19
N ALA A 136 -7.47 -10.16 -2.36
CA ALA A 136 -7.35 -11.15 -1.30
C ALA A 136 -6.86 -10.48 -0.02
N TRP A 137 -7.23 -11.02 1.13
CA TRP A 137 -6.85 -10.48 2.41
C TRP A 137 -6.74 -11.56 3.49
N THR A 138 -5.97 -11.26 4.52
CA THR A 138 -5.95 -12.03 5.76
C THR A 138 -6.25 -11.09 6.93
N ASP A 139 -6.93 -11.59 7.93
CA ASP A 139 -7.19 -10.89 9.21
C ASP A 139 -6.15 -11.23 10.29
N ALA A 140 -5.10 -11.95 9.90
CA ALA A 140 -3.98 -12.31 10.74
C ALA A 140 -2.66 -12.27 9.94
N ARG A 141 -1.57 -12.78 10.51
CA ARG A 141 -0.25 -12.83 9.87
C ARG A 141 -0.29 -13.64 8.58
N PRO A 142 0.09 -13.08 7.43
CA PRO A 142 0.00 -13.76 6.15
C PRO A 142 0.89 -15.01 6.03
N CYS A 143 1.94 -15.12 6.84
CA CYS A 143 2.82 -16.29 6.86
C CYS A 143 2.20 -17.53 7.53
N THR A 144 1.13 -17.35 8.31
CA THR A 144 0.48 -18.46 9.07
C THR A 144 -1.01 -18.58 8.74
N THR A 145 -1.60 -17.59 8.07
CA THR A 145 -3.02 -17.55 7.82
C THR A 145 -3.29 -17.48 6.32
N PRO A 146 -4.00 -18.44 5.75
CA PRO A 146 -4.41 -18.37 4.34
C PRO A 146 -5.22 -17.11 4.06
N ALA A 147 -5.02 -16.53 2.88
CA ALA A 147 -5.82 -15.40 2.43
C ALA A 147 -7.20 -15.86 1.96
N GLY A 148 -8.23 -15.11 2.32
CA GLY A 148 -9.58 -15.25 1.78
C GLY A 148 -9.77 -14.40 0.53
N ASP A 149 -10.68 -14.83 -0.35
CA ASP A 149 -11.10 -14.03 -1.51
C ASP A 149 -12.00 -12.87 -1.05
N GLY A 150 -11.51 -11.65 -1.22
CA GLY A 150 -12.23 -10.42 -0.94
C GLY A 150 -12.86 -9.77 -2.18
N THR A 151 -12.80 -10.41 -3.35
CA THR A 151 -13.22 -9.83 -4.63
C THR A 151 -14.67 -9.34 -4.63
N ALA A 152 -15.55 -9.98 -3.86
CA ALA A 152 -16.94 -9.54 -3.71
C ALA A 152 -17.05 -8.12 -3.12
N LEU A 153 -16.13 -7.72 -2.24
CA LEU A 153 -16.09 -6.38 -1.63
C LEU A 153 -15.82 -5.29 -2.67
N LEU A 154 -14.98 -5.58 -3.68
CA LEU A 154 -14.68 -4.61 -4.75
C LEU A 154 -15.91 -4.26 -5.58
N ARG A 155 -16.86 -5.20 -5.71
CA ARG A 155 -18.10 -5.00 -6.49
C ARG A 155 -19.12 -4.15 -5.78
N THR A 156 -19.09 -4.09 -4.45
CA THR A 156 -20.03 -3.31 -3.63
C THR A 156 -19.62 -1.85 -3.50
N VAL A 157 -18.32 -1.53 -3.66
CA VAL A 157 -17.79 -0.16 -3.51
C VAL A 157 -17.83 0.65 -4.83
N GLY A 158 -18.23 0.09 -5.89
CA GLY A 158 -18.53 0.40 -7.28
C GLY A 158 -18.51 1.84 -7.78
N ARG A 159 -17.38 2.56 -7.73
CA ARG A 159 -17.01 3.52 -8.79
C ARG A 159 -15.63 3.14 -9.32
N TRP A 160 -15.63 2.55 -10.50
CA TRP A 160 -14.41 2.10 -11.19
C TRP A 160 -14.10 3.03 -12.35
#